data_3a0bd91df5b6c37c7b7ee452269efe8f
#
_entry.id   3a0bd91df5b6c37c7b7ee452269efe8f
#
_cell.length_a   1.000
_cell.length_b   1.000
_cell.length_c   1.000
_cell.angle_alpha   90.00
_cell.angle_beta   90.00
_cell.angle_gamma   90.00
#
_symmetry.space_group_name_H-M   'P 1'
#
loop_
_entity.id
_entity.type
_entity.pdbx_description
1 polymer ?
#
loop_
_entity_poly.entity_id
_entity_poly.type
_entity_poly.pdbx_seq_one_letter_code
_entity_poly.pdbx_strand_id
1 'polypeptide(L)'
;PSFGPSLFDRPVDIFGHQLKAEXLGTLPIGYGDGWLAEYQDFQLLIDGQKCRQVGQIAMDQMMVALPHEYPIGTEVTLIGKSGKYENTLYDLHKHSGVPPWKITVAFSDRLKRMVVD
;
A
#
# COMPACT_ATOMS: atom_id res chain seq x y z
N PRO A 1 -2.55 9.22 10.95
CA PRO A 1 -3.14 10.54 10.95
C PRO A 1 -3.91 10.78 9.68
N SER A 2 -4.92 11.56 9.80
CA SER A 2 -5.70 11.92 8.64
C SER A 2 -5.37 13.36 8.26
N PHE A 3 -5.56 13.65 7.02
CA PHE A 3 -5.42 15.02 6.53
C PHE A 3 -6.78 15.68 6.60
N GLY A 4 -6.78 16.97 6.51
CA GLY A 4 -8.03 17.68 6.48
C GLY A 4 -8.87 17.29 5.28
N PRO A 5 -10.12 17.68 5.26
CA PRO A 5 -10.98 17.34 4.15
C PRO A 5 -10.42 17.85 2.84
N SER A 6 -10.39 16.98 1.87
CA SER A 6 -9.93 17.33 0.55
C SER A 6 -10.40 16.25 -0.40
N LEU A 7 -10.09 16.42 -1.66
CA LEU A 7 -10.43 15.41 -2.64
C LEU A 7 -9.71 14.10 -2.36
N PHE A 8 -8.57 14.18 -1.70
CA PHE A 8 -7.79 13.00 -1.45
C PHE A 8 -8.23 12.24 -0.22
N ASP A 9 -9.06 12.84 0.60
CA ASP A 9 -9.56 12.16 1.78
C ASP A 9 -10.60 11.12 1.43
N ARG A 10 -11.08 11.15 0.20
CA ARG A 10 -12.10 10.21 -0.23
C ARG A 10 -11.64 9.51 -1.49
N PRO A 11 -10.69 8.61 -1.33
CA PRO A 11 -10.17 7.90 -2.48
C PRO A 11 -11.25 7.10 -3.16
N VAL A 12 -11.08 6.90 -4.45
CA VAL A 12 -12.02 6.11 -5.23
C VAL A 12 -11.24 5.01 -5.94
N ASP A 13 -11.94 3.95 -6.27
CA ASP A 13 -11.33 2.89 -7.03
C ASP A 13 -11.30 3.27 -8.51
N ILE A 14 -10.84 2.35 -9.34
CA ILE A 14 -10.69 2.65 -10.77
C ILE A 14 -12.03 2.86 -11.45
N PHE A 15 -13.12 2.49 -10.81
CA PHE A 15 -14.46 2.69 -11.35
C PHE A 15 -15.12 3.95 -10.81
N GLY A 16 -14.41 4.71 -9.99
CA GLY A 16 -14.96 5.92 -9.43
C GLY A 16 -15.77 5.72 -8.16
N HIS A 17 -15.78 4.52 -7.63
CA HIS A 17 -16.51 4.26 -6.40
C HIS A 17 -15.72 4.79 -5.22
N GLN A 18 -16.41 5.47 -4.33
CA GLN A 18 -15.76 5.97 -3.14
C GLN A 18 -15.37 4.81 -2.23
N LEU A 19 -14.12 4.80 -1.81
CA LEU A 19 -13.64 3.75 -0.92
C LEU A 19 -14.05 4.06 0.51
N LYS A 20 -14.19 3.01 1.29
CA LYS A 20 -14.51 3.16 2.72
C LYS A 20 -13.24 3.45 3.47
N ALA A 21 -12.75 4.67 3.39
CA ALA A 21 -11.54 5.07 4.07
C ALA A 21 -11.83 6.27 4.94
N GLU A 22 -11.42 6.21 6.15
CA GLU A 22 -11.59 7.33 7.08
C GLU A 22 -10.29 7.96 7.49
N UNK A 23 -9.20 7.33 7.19
CA UNK A 23 -7.96 7.86 7.56
C UNK A 23 -7.05 7.54 6.47
N LEU A 24 -6.21 8.29 6.50
CA LEU A 24 -5.08 8.00 5.64
C LEU A 24 -3.87 7.75 6.50
N GLY A 25 -3.11 6.75 6.10
CA GLY A 25 -1.86 6.46 6.79
C GLY A 25 -0.68 6.76 5.89
N THR A 26 0.46 7.08 6.50
CA THR A 26 1.70 7.29 5.77
C THR A 26 2.63 6.13 6.05
N LEU A 27 3.17 5.54 4.98
CA LEU A 27 4.14 4.46 5.11
C LEU A 27 5.51 5.01 4.74
N PRO A 28 6.54 4.75 5.55
CA PRO A 28 7.88 5.28 5.28
C PRO A 28 8.63 4.43 4.27
N ILE A 29 8.06 4.25 3.11
CA ILE A 29 8.64 3.46 2.05
C ILE A 29 8.18 4.03 0.71
N GLY A 30 9.09 4.04 -0.25
CA GLY A 30 8.76 4.56 -1.55
C GLY A 30 9.68 3.98 -2.61
N TYR A 31 9.75 4.65 -3.77
CA TYR A 31 10.47 4.07 -4.87
C TYR A 31 11.98 3.99 -4.60
N GLY A 32 12.49 4.82 -3.70
CA GLY A 32 13.89 4.71 -3.33
C GLY A 32 14.22 3.42 -2.59
N ASP A 33 13.20 2.76 -2.06
CA ASP A 33 13.37 1.49 -1.37
C ASP A 33 13.05 0.30 -2.26
N GLY A 34 12.66 0.55 -3.50
CA GLY A 34 12.29 -0.52 -4.40
C GLY A 34 10.80 -0.69 -4.59
N TRP A 35 9.99 0.11 -3.93
CA TRP A 35 8.54 0.06 -4.14
C TRP A 35 8.18 0.99 -5.28
N LEU A 36 8.18 0.45 -6.47
CA LEU A 36 8.18 1.24 -7.70
C LEU A 36 6.87 2.00 -7.90
N ALA A 37 6.96 3.07 -8.68
CA ALA A 37 5.78 3.86 -8.99
C ALA A 37 4.73 3.04 -9.73
N GLU A 38 5.15 2.04 -10.47
CA GLU A 38 4.22 1.16 -11.17
C GLU A 38 3.31 0.38 -10.24
N TYR A 39 3.67 0.29 -8.95
CA TYR A 39 2.85 -0.41 -7.97
C TYR A 39 1.74 0.46 -7.40
N GLN A 40 1.58 1.67 -7.91
CA GLN A 40 0.55 2.57 -7.41
C GLN A 40 -0.82 1.89 -7.41
N ASP A 41 -1.59 2.15 -6.37
CA ASP A 41 -2.94 1.63 -6.19
C ASP A 41 -2.99 0.14 -5.85
N PHE A 42 -1.86 -0.48 -5.58
CA PHE A 42 -1.86 -1.87 -5.16
C PHE A 42 -2.50 -2.00 -3.79
N GLN A 43 -3.18 -3.11 -3.57
CA GLN A 43 -3.88 -3.35 -2.33
C GLN A 43 -2.94 -3.96 -1.30
N LEU A 44 -2.73 -3.25 -0.21
CA LEU A 44 -1.88 -3.72 0.88
C LEU A 44 -2.75 -4.41 1.93
N LEU A 45 -2.14 -5.09 2.87
CA LEU A 45 -2.88 -5.80 3.91
C LEU A 45 -2.47 -5.26 5.27
N ILE A 46 -3.47 -4.90 6.07
CA ILE A 46 -3.25 -4.40 7.42
C ILE A 46 -4.27 -5.08 8.32
N ASP A 47 -3.76 -5.80 9.31
CA ASP A 47 -4.64 -6.42 10.30
C ASP A 47 -5.70 -7.30 9.63
N GLY A 48 -5.29 -8.03 8.60
CA GLY A 48 -6.22 -8.93 7.93
C GLY A 48 -7.22 -8.24 7.02
N GLN A 49 -7.01 -6.98 6.70
CA GLN A 49 -7.91 -6.24 5.84
C GLN A 49 -7.17 -5.65 4.67
N LYS A 50 -7.88 -5.51 3.57
CA LYS A 50 -7.30 -4.92 2.36
C LYS A 50 -7.37 -3.41 2.47
N CYS A 51 -6.23 -2.76 2.23
CA CYS A 51 -6.13 -1.31 2.31
C CYS A 51 -5.38 -0.82 1.09
N ARG A 52 -6.03 -0.01 0.29
CA ARG A 52 -5.45 0.40 -0.98
C ARG A 52 -4.40 1.49 -0.79
N GLN A 53 -3.29 1.35 -1.46
CA GLN A 53 -2.32 2.43 -1.56
C GLN A 53 -2.95 3.51 -2.45
N VAL A 54 -2.87 4.77 -2.03
CA VAL A 54 -3.51 5.86 -2.76
C VAL A 54 -2.49 6.95 -3.03
N GLY A 55 -2.70 7.64 -4.14
CA GLY A 55 -1.82 8.74 -4.50
C GLY A 55 -0.50 8.26 -5.06
N GLN A 56 0.34 9.23 -5.38
CA GLN A 56 1.63 8.93 -5.98
C GLN A 56 2.59 8.35 -4.95
N ILE A 57 3.43 7.45 -5.42
CA ILE A 57 4.48 6.89 -4.59
C ILE A 57 5.69 7.81 -4.68
N ALA A 58 6.07 8.39 -3.54
CA ALA A 58 7.23 9.26 -3.50
C ALA A 58 8.50 8.44 -3.30
N MET A 59 9.61 9.13 -3.24
CA MET A 59 10.88 8.42 -3.09
C MET A 59 10.96 7.67 -1.76
N ASP A 60 10.42 8.26 -0.70
CA ASP A 60 10.61 7.71 0.63
C ASP A 60 9.30 7.54 1.41
N GLN A 61 8.17 7.73 0.78
CA GLN A 61 6.91 7.54 1.49
C GLN A 61 5.76 7.36 0.52
N MET A 62 4.68 6.80 1.03
CA MET A 62 3.45 6.67 0.27
C MET A 62 2.29 6.64 1.24
N MET A 63 1.09 6.79 0.70
CA MET A 63 -0.12 6.84 1.51
C MET A 63 -0.94 5.59 1.31
N VAL A 64 -1.70 5.25 2.33
CA VAL A 64 -2.60 4.11 2.26
C VAL A 64 -3.93 4.51 2.89
N ALA A 65 -5.03 4.06 2.27
CA ALA A 65 -6.36 4.34 2.77
C ALA A 65 -6.71 3.34 3.87
N LEU A 66 -7.07 3.85 5.02
CA LEU A 66 -7.35 3.00 6.18
C LEU A 66 -8.83 3.01 6.50
N PRO A 67 -9.41 1.85 6.86
CA PRO A 67 -10.81 1.82 7.24
C PRO A 67 -11.06 2.51 8.59
N HIS A 68 -10.04 2.55 9.42
CA HIS A 68 -10.09 3.30 10.66
C HIS A 68 -8.65 3.59 11.06
N GLU A 69 -8.50 4.37 12.11
CA GLU A 69 -7.17 4.75 12.53
C GLU A 69 -6.47 3.59 13.22
N TYR A 70 -5.22 3.37 12.86
CA TYR A 70 -4.39 2.35 13.49
C TYR A 70 -3.26 3.02 14.26
N PRO A 71 -2.82 2.40 15.34
CA PRO A 71 -1.68 2.96 16.07
C PRO A 71 -0.43 3.01 15.22
N ILE A 72 0.40 3.99 15.46
CA ILE A 72 1.71 4.04 14.83
C ILE A 72 2.47 2.79 15.23
N GLY A 73 3.09 2.13 14.25
CA GLY A 73 3.77 0.88 14.49
C GLY A 73 2.98 -0.33 14.06
N THR A 74 1.75 -0.14 13.62
CA THR A 74 0.96 -1.26 13.10
C THR A 74 1.62 -1.82 11.87
N GLU A 75 1.71 -3.13 11.80
CA GLU A 75 2.40 -3.81 10.71
C GLU A 75 1.56 -3.75 9.43
N VAL A 76 2.21 -3.42 8.33
CA VAL A 76 1.59 -3.42 7.01
C VAL A 76 2.28 -4.48 6.18
N THR A 77 1.49 -5.35 5.59
CA THR A 77 2.01 -6.42 4.74
C THR A 77 1.91 -6.00 3.30
N LEU A 78 3.06 -5.85 2.65
CA LEU A 78 3.10 -5.55 1.22
C LEU A 78 2.98 -6.84 0.43
N ILE A 79 3.81 -7.81 0.76
CA ILE A 79 3.78 -9.15 0.17
C ILE A 79 3.76 -10.12 1.33
N GLY A 80 2.87 -11.09 1.27
CA GLY A 80 2.76 -12.07 2.32
C GLY A 80 1.33 -12.22 2.79
N LYS A 81 1.16 -12.87 3.91
CA LYS A 81 -0.16 -13.15 4.45
C LYS A 81 -0.51 -12.24 5.60
N SER A 82 -1.78 -11.89 5.66
CA SER A 82 -2.34 -11.13 6.77
C SER A 82 -3.79 -11.57 6.91
N GLY A 83 -4.09 -12.24 8.02
CA GLY A 83 -5.41 -12.80 8.19
C GLY A 83 -5.69 -13.84 7.12
N LYS A 84 -6.83 -13.72 6.46
CA LYS A 84 -7.22 -14.68 5.43
C LYS A 84 -6.74 -14.27 4.04
N TYR A 85 -6.07 -13.14 3.94
CA TYR A 85 -5.63 -12.64 2.63
C TYR A 85 -4.14 -12.84 2.46
N GLU A 86 -3.74 -12.90 1.20
CA GLU A 86 -2.34 -13.03 0.87
C GLU A 86 -2.06 -12.24 -0.40
N ASN A 87 -0.97 -11.47 -0.36
CA ASN A 87 -0.44 -10.81 -1.55
C ASN A 87 0.79 -11.57 -1.98
N THR A 88 0.82 -11.97 -3.25
CA THR A 88 1.97 -12.68 -3.79
C THR A 88 2.72 -11.78 -4.77
N LEU A 89 3.94 -12.19 -5.11
CA LEU A 89 4.68 -11.48 -6.15
C LEU A 89 3.95 -11.54 -7.48
N TYR A 90 3.22 -12.63 -7.72
CA TYR A 90 2.44 -12.72 -8.94
C TYR A 90 1.33 -11.67 -8.96
N ASP A 91 0.70 -11.45 -7.80
CA ASP A 91 -0.33 -10.41 -7.72
C ASP A 91 0.25 -9.05 -8.05
N LEU A 92 1.45 -8.77 -7.55
CA LEU A 92 2.09 -7.50 -7.84
C LEU A 92 2.45 -7.38 -9.31
N HIS A 93 2.92 -8.48 -9.88
CA HIS A 93 3.20 -8.51 -11.32
C HIS A 93 1.95 -8.24 -12.14
N LYS A 94 0.85 -8.90 -11.81
CA LYS A 94 -0.39 -8.70 -12.54
C LYS A 94 -0.88 -7.27 -12.44
N HIS A 95 -0.76 -6.69 -11.27
CA HIS A 95 -1.23 -5.32 -11.05
C HIS A 95 -0.40 -4.31 -11.82
N SER A 96 0.91 -4.48 -11.80
CA SER A 96 1.83 -3.44 -12.25
C SER A 96 2.38 -3.65 -13.65
N GLY A 97 2.41 -4.87 -14.11
CA GLY A 97 3.07 -5.20 -15.36
C GLY A 97 4.58 -5.35 -15.25
N VAL A 98 5.13 -5.13 -14.06
CA VAL A 98 6.57 -5.28 -13.86
C VAL A 98 6.92 -6.75 -13.88
N PRO A 99 7.96 -7.16 -14.66
CA PRO A 99 8.30 -8.57 -14.73
C PRO A 99 8.68 -9.15 -13.39
N PRO A 100 8.34 -10.42 -13.13
CA PRO A 100 8.64 -11.01 -11.83
C PRO A 100 10.11 -10.97 -11.45
N TRP A 101 11.01 -11.18 -12.41
CA TRP A 101 12.43 -11.15 -12.08
C TRP A 101 12.86 -9.77 -11.60
N LYS A 102 12.27 -8.74 -12.16
CA LYS A 102 12.62 -7.38 -11.74
C LYS A 102 12.10 -7.10 -10.35
N ILE A 103 10.91 -7.60 -10.05
CA ILE A 103 10.36 -7.44 -8.71
C ILE A 103 11.25 -8.14 -7.70
N THR A 104 11.63 -9.36 -8.00
CA THR A 104 12.42 -10.16 -7.08
C THR A 104 13.78 -9.51 -6.80
N VAL A 105 14.42 -8.99 -7.83
CA VAL A 105 15.72 -8.38 -7.65
C VAL A 105 15.64 -7.15 -6.75
N ALA A 106 14.59 -6.36 -6.89
CA ALA A 106 14.47 -5.13 -6.13
C ALA A 106 13.97 -5.36 -4.71
N PHE A 107 13.34 -6.51 -4.46
CA PHE A 107 12.71 -6.75 -3.18
C PHE A 107 13.70 -7.16 -2.11
N SER A 108 13.52 -6.62 -0.92
CA SER A 108 14.29 -7.03 0.23
C SER A 108 13.32 -7.47 1.33
N ASP A 109 13.84 -8.09 2.36
CA ASP A 109 13.00 -8.50 3.47
C ASP A 109 12.30 -7.31 4.10
N ARG A 110 12.96 -6.17 4.09
CA ARG A 110 12.39 -4.95 4.66
C ARG A 110 11.10 -4.56 3.95
N LEU A 111 11.02 -4.80 2.65
CA LEU A 111 9.85 -4.40 1.88
C LEU A 111 8.65 -5.31 2.07
N LYS A 112 8.88 -6.52 2.56
CA LYS A 112 7.76 -7.44 2.73
C LYS A 112 6.81 -6.96 3.81
N ARG A 113 7.34 -6.32 4.82
CA ARG A 113 6.57 -5.85 5.94
C ARG A 113 7.01 -4.47 6.35
N MET A 114 6.05 -3.60 6.51
CA MET A 114 6.30 -2.24 6.95
C MET A 114 5.30 -1.91 8.03
N VAL A 115 5.54 -0.84 8.75
CA VAL A 115 4.62 -0.40 9.79
C VAL A 115 4.06 0.96 9.42
N VAL A 116 2.86 1.20 9.91
CA VAL A 116 2.24 2.50 9.73
C VAL A 116 3.03 3.52 10.53
N ASP A 117 3.30 4.64 9.92
CA ASP A 117 4.12 5.66 10.55
C ASP A 117 3.28 6.86 10.96
#